data_80c98ba6a5be9807e5d01d6a8ac34f07
#
_entry.id   80c98ba6a5be9807e5d01d6a8ac34f07
#
_cell.length_a   1.000
_cell.length_b   1.000
_cell.length_c   1.000
_cell.angle_alpha   90.00
_cell.angle_beta   90.00
_cell.angle_gamma   90.00
#
_symmetry.space_group_name_H-M   'P 1'
#
loop_
_entity.id
_entity.type
_entity.pdbx_description
1 polymer ?
#
loop_
_entity_poly.entity_id
_entity_poly.type
_entity_poly.pdbx_seq_one_letter_code
_entity_poly.pdbx_strand_id
1 'polypeptide(L)'
;MNLTQVFSACVVFLVLCGLVYNHIGFTKMRECYGMWFTRAYWTDYNTVEFASWAAKACIIIPGLIFGVSVWWLYFFTLATSLTLIWASEKKLLPTLVGFNTIWAWISCMVLAQHLV
;
A
#
# COMPACT_ATOMS: atom_id res chain seq x y z
N MET A 1 -8.67 -17.92 -4.02
CA MET A 1 -9.22 -16.99 -3.02
C MET A 1 -10.71 -16.83 -3.27
N ASN A 2 -11.56 -17.09 -2.29
CA ASN A 2 -13.00 -16.98 -2.48
C ASN A 2 -13.52 -15.56 -2.25
N LEU A 3 -14.79 -15.32 -2.58
CA LEU A 3 -15.40 -14.00 -2.47
C LEU A 3 -15.43 -13.47 -1.04
N THR A 4 -15.66 -14.34 -0.05
CA THR A 4 -15.66 -13.97 1.38
C THR A 4 -14.29 -13.46 1.80
N GLN A 5 -13.22 -14.10 1.39
CA GLN A 5 -11.85 -13.70 1.70
C GLN A 5 -11.51 -12.34 1.06
N VAL A 6 -11.90 -12.15 -0.20
CA VAL A 6 -11.68 -10.86 -0.89
C VAL A 6 -12.45 -9.74 -0.20
N PHE A 7 -13.70 -9.99 0.14
CA PHE A 7 -14.53 -9.00 0.82
C PHE A 7 -13.94 -8.64 2.19
N SER A 8 -13.57 -9.63 2.99
CA SER A 8 -12.98 -9.41 4.30
C SER A 8 -11.67 -8.61 4.22
N ALA A 9 -10.81 -8.96 3.26
CA ALA A 9 -9.55 -8.24 3.06
C ALA A 9 -9.79 -6.78 2.70
N CYS A 10 -10.72 -6.52 1.79
CA CYS A 10 -11.02 -5.16 1.36
C CYS A 10 -11.64 -4.33 2.49
N VAL A 11 -12.53 -4.91 3.30
CA VAL A 11 -13.12 -4.22 4.45
C VAL A 11 -12.04 -3.83 5.46
N VAL A 12 -11.21 -4.78 5.86
CA VAL A 12 -10.12 -4.52 6.82
C VAL A 12 -9.16 -3.47 6.26
N PHE A 13 -8.76 -3.60 5.00
CA PHE A 13 -7.91 -2.62 4.33
C PHE A 13 -8.50 -1.22 4.37
N LEU A 14 -9.77 -1.08 3.99
CA LEU A 14 -10.44 0.23 3.97
C LEU A 14 -10.54 0.84 5.35
N VAL A 15 -10.83 0.02 6.38
CA VAL A 15 -10.89 0.52 7.76
C VAL A 15 -9.52 1.00 8.22
N LEU A 16 -8.48 0.19 8.06
CA LEU A 16 -7.14 0.55 8.53
C LEU A 16 -6.57 1.74 7.78
N CYS A 17 -6.63 1.74 6.46
CA CYS A 17 -6.13 2.87 5.67
C CYS A 17 -6.98 4.11 5.87
N GLY A 18 -8.29 3.95 6.03
CA GLY A 18 -9.19 5.06 6.35
C GLY A 18 -8.83 5.72 7.67
N LEU A 19 -8.51 4.93 8.69
CA LEU A 19 -8.08 5.48 9.99
C LEU A 19 -6.76 6.24 9.88
N VAL A 20 -5.79 5.67 9.16
CA VAL A 20 -4.48 6.33 8.95
C VAL A 20 -4.66 7.62 8.17
N TYR A 21 -5.41 7.58 7.07
CA TYR A 21 -5.63 8.76 6.24
C TYR A 21 -6.41 9.85 6.98
N ASN A 22 -7.39 9.46 7.80
CA ASN A 22 -8.13 10.41 8.61
C ASN A 22 -7.25 11.06 9.68
N HIS A 23 -6.35 10.29 10.28
CA HIS A 23 -5.39 10.80 11.27
C HIS A 23 -4.44 11.83 10.64
N ILE A 24 -3.97 11.55 9.43
CA ILE A 24 -3.10 12.45 8.67
C ILE A 24 -3.89 13.70 8.23
N GLY A 25 -5.13 13.51 7.81
CA GLY A 25 -5.99 14.54 7.25
C GLY A 25 -6.05 14.46 5.72
N PHE A 26 -7.26 14.53 5.17
CA PHE A 26 -7.45 14.39 3.72
C PHE A 26 -6.81 15.51 2.92
N THR A 27 -6.73 16.73 3.49
CA THR A 27 -6.05 17.86 2.84
C THR A 27 -4.57 17.54 2.64
N LYS A 28 -3.92 16.99 3.67
CA LYS A 28 -2.51 16.61 3.61
C LYS A 28 -2.28 15.46 2.63
N MET A 29 -3.17 14.46 2.61
CA MET A 29 -3.10 13.37 1.65
C MET A 29 -3.26 13.86 0.22
N ARG A 30 -4.19 14.79 -0.02
CA ARG A 30 -4.39 15.39 -1.33
C ARG A 30 -3.14 16.14 -1.79
N GLU A 31 -2.51 16.89 -0.89
CA GLU A 31 -1.26 17.59 -1.17
C GLU A 31 -0.15 16.61 -1.54
N CYS A 32 -0.01 15.52 -0.78
CA CYS A 32 0.99 14.50 -1.05
C CYS A 32 0.81 13.87 -2.43
N TYR A 33 -0.38 13.38 -2.75
CA TYR A 33 -0.65 12.79 -4.06
C TYR A 33 -0.59 13.81 -5.19
N GLY A 34 -0.87 15.08 -4.88
CA GLY A 34 -0.75 16.16 -5.85
C GLY A 34 0.66 16.32 -6.41
N MET A 35 1.67 15.87 -5.68
CA MET A 35 3.05 15.90 -6.15
C MET A 35 3.26 15.11 -7.44
N TRP A 36 2.47 14.06 -7.68
CA TRP A 36 2.55 13.30 -8.93
C TRP A 36 2.18 14.12 -10.16
N PHE A 37 1.44 15.19 -9.98
CA PHE A 37 0.98 16.06 -11.07
C PHE A 37 1.89 17.27 -11.28
N THR A 38 3.02 17.35 -10.57
CA THR A 38 3.99 18.43 -10.72
C THR A 38 5.22 17.92 -11.48
N ARG A 39 5.78 18.77 -12.34
CA ARG A 39 7.02 18.45 -13.06
C ARG A 39 8.21 18.31 -12.13
N ALA A 40 8.23 19.08 -11.05
CA ALA A 40 9.33 19.09 -10.11
C ALA A 40 9.53 17.74 -9.42
N TYR A 41 8.44 16.97 -9.25
CA TYR A 41 8.53 15.63 -8.64
C TYR A 41 9.25 14.62 -9.54
N TRP A 42 9.04 14.68 -10.86
CA TRP A 42 9.53 13.67 -11.81
C TRP A 42 10.98 13.91 -12.20
N THR A 43 11.88 13.88 -11.22
CA THR A 43 13.32 13.82 -11.46
C THR A 43 13.71 12.41 -11.91
N ASP A 44 14.95 12.23 -12.38
CA ASP A 44 15.44 10.92 -12.78
C ASP A 44 15.32 9.89 -11.66
N TYR A 45 15.69 10.28 -10.45
CA TYR A 45 15.59 9.39 -9.27
C TYR A 45 14.16 8.98 -8.99
N ASN A 46 13.23 9.94 -8.91
CA ASN A 46 11.84 9.67 -8.59
C ASN A 46 11.15 8.84 -9.66
N THR A 47 11.49 9.06 -10.93
CA THR A 47 10.96 8.28 -12.04
C THR A 47 11.41 6.83 -11.96
N VAL A 48 12.68 6.59 -11.70
CA VAL A 48 13.24 5.24 -11.53
C VAL A 48 12.62 4.55 -10.32
N GLU A 49 12.47 5.27 -9.22
CA GLU A 49 11.84 4.74 -8.01
C GLU A 49 10.39 4.30 -8.26
N PHE A 50 9.61 5.13 -8.92
CA PHE A 50 8.24 4.79 -9.29
C PHE A 50 8.20 3.54 -10.17
N ALA A 51 9.03 3.48 -11.20
CA ALA A 51 9.10 2.33 -12.11
C ALA A 51 9.49 1.06 -11.36
N SER A 52 10.44 1.15 -10.43
CA SER A 52 10.90 0.01 -9.63
C SER A 52 9.78 -0.54 -8.75
N TRP A 53 9.04 0.33 -8.08
CA TRP A 53 7.91 -0.08 -7.24
C TRP A 53 6.77 -0.66 -8.07
N ALA A 54 6.48 -0.07 -9.23
CA ALA A 54 5.46 -0.58 -10.14
C ALA A 54 5.82 -1.99 -10.64
N ALA A 55 7.09 -2.21 -11.00
CA ALA A 55 7.57 -3.53 -11.40
C ALA A 55 7.43 -4.56 -10.27
N LYS A 56 7.80 -4.19 -9.04
CA LYS A 56 7.65 -5.06 -7.88
C LYS A 56 6.19 -5.44 -7.64
N ALA A 57 5.28 -4.47 -7.73
CA ALA A 57 3.85 -4.75 -7.58
C ALA A 57 3.35 -5.71 -8.65
N CYS A 58 3.78 -5.55 -9.90
CA CYS A 58 3.41 -6.44 -11.00
C CYS A 58 3.90 -7.88 -10.80
N ILE A 59 5.00 -8.08 -10.05
CA ILE A 59 5.52 -9.42 -9.75
C ILE A 59 4.80 -10.02 -8.54
N ILE A 60 4.53 -9.22 -7.52
CA ILE A 60 3.98 -9.68 -6.24
C ILE A 60 2.50 -10.03 -6.33
N ILE A 61 1.72 -9.22 -7.05
CA ILE A 61 0.27 -9.46 -7.17
C ILE A 61 -0.05 -10.83 -7.77
N PRO A 62 0.60 -11.28 -8.86
CA PRO A 62 0.39 -12.65 -9.34
C PRO A 62 0.76 -13.73 -8.33
N GLY A 63 1.80 -13.50 -7.51
CA GLY A 63 2.19 -14.42 -6.45
C GLY A 63 1.10 -14.64 -5.42
N LEU A 64 0.27 -13.63 -5.15
CA LEU A 64 -0.87 -13.74 -4.25
C LEU A 64 -1.94 -14.68 -4.80
N ILE A 65 -2.15 -14.67 -6.11
CA ILE A 65 -3.15 -15.50 -6.78
C ILE A 65 -2.77 -16.97 -6.65
N PHE A 66 -1.47 -17.27 -6.74
CA PHE A 66 -0.93 -18.63 -6.69
C PHE A 66 -0.59 -19.11 -5.28
N GLY A 67 -0.71 -18.25 -4.27
CA GLY A 67 -0.51 -18.58 -2.88
C GLY A 67 0.84 -18.14 -2.31
N VAL A 68 0.90 -18.03 -0.98
CA VAL A 68 2.11 -17.62 -0.23
C VAL A 68 2.32 -18.60 0.92
N SER A 69 3.54 -19.14 1.07
CA SER A 69 3.85 -20.17 2.06
C SER A 69 4.02 -19.66 3.48
N VAL A 70 4.47 -18.40 3.66
CA VAL A 70 4.75 -17.83 5.00
C VAL A 70 3.83 -16.62 5.19
N TRP A 71 2.57 -16.89 5.48
CA TRP A 71 1.52 -15.87 5.51
C TRP A 71 1.57 -14.98 6.76
N TRP A 72 1.98 -15.51 7.90
CA TRP A 72 1.97 -14.76 9.16
C TRP A 72 2.95 -13.57 9.16
N LEU A 73 3.97 -13.57 8.31
CA LEU A 73 4.87 -12.43 8.15
C LEU A 73 4.14 -11.19 7.61
N TYR A 74 2.99 -11.37 6.98
CA TYR A 74 2.22 -10.25 6.45
C TYR A 74 1.54 -9.40 7.51
N PHE A 75 1.47 -9.86 8.77
CA PHE A 75 1.10 -8.99 9.88
C PHE A 75 2.16 -7.89 10.06
N PHE A 76 3.43 -8.25 10.01
CA PHE A 76 4.53 -7.28 10.11
C PHE A 76 4.56 -6.36 8.89
N THR A 77 4.33 -6.89 7.71
CA THR A 77 4.26 -6.12 6.47
C THR A 77 3.13 -5.09 6.54
N LEU A 78 1.96 -5.48 7.03
CA LEU A 78 0.82 -4.58 7.20
C LEU A 78 1.16 -3.44 8.16
N ALA A 79 1.68 -3.76 9.34
CA ALA A 79 2.06 -2.77 10.34
C ALA A 79 3.13 -1.80 9.80
N THR A 80 4.13 -2.33 9.12
CA THR A 80 5.21 -1.54 8.52
C THR A 80 4.66 -0.62 7.43
N SER A 81 3.76 -1.13 6.57
CA SER A 81 3.17 -0.33 5.50
C SER A 81 2.35 0.84 6.05
N LEU A 82 1.54 0.60 7.07
CA LEU A 82 0.75 1.67 7.69
C LEU A 82 1.65 2.72 8.33
N THR A 83 2.72 2.31 8.99
CA THR A 83 3.71 3.21 9.58
C THR A 83 4.41 4.04 8.51
N LEU A 84 4.79 3.41 7.39
CA LEU A 84 5.46 4.11 6.30
C LEU A 84 4.55 5.09 5.57
N ILE A 85 3.26 4.81 5.47
CA ILE A 85 2.28 5.78 4.95
C ILE A 85 2.32 7.04 5.81
N TRP A 86 2.25 6.86 7.13
CA TRP A 86 2.28 7.99 8.07
C TRP A 86 3.61 8.75 8.01
N ALA A 87 4.73 8.06 7.93
CA ALA A 87 6.04 8.70 7.88
C ALA A 87 6.32 9.38 6.54
N SER A 88 5.94 8.73 5.43
CA SER A 88 6.24 9.24 4.09
C SER A 88 5.39 10.46 3.71
N GLU A 89 4.15 10.58 4.23
CA GLU A 89 3.32 11.74 3.94
C GLU A 89 3.94 13.03 4.47
N LYS A 90 4.68 12.97 5.57
CA LYS A 90 5.33 14.13 6.17
C LYS A 90 6.38 14.75 5.25
N LYS A 91 6.96 13.93 4.36
CA LYS A 91 7.96 14.37 3.40
C LYS A 91 7.37 14.57 2.00
N LEU A 92 6.04 14.45 1.85
CA LEU A 92 5.34 14.57 0.57
C LEU A 92 5.92 13.62 -0.47
N LEU A 93 6.00 12.33 -0.13
CA LEU A 93 6.54 11.29 -1.00
C LEU A 93 5.39 10.41 -1.51
N PRO A 94 4.67 10.83 -2.56
CA PRO A 94 3.46 10.14 -3.01
C PRO A 94 3.70 8.71 -3.48
N THR A 95 4.87 8.43 -4.07
CA THR A 95 5.21 7.08 -4.52
C THR A 95 5.28 6.12 -3.34
N LEU A 96 5.96 6.49 -2.26
CA LEU A 96 6.05 5.67 -1.06
C LEU A 96 4.70 5.51 -0.39
N VAL A 97 3.92 6.60 -0.29
CA VAL A 97 2.57 6.54 0.28
C VAL A 97 1.69 5.61 -0.54
N GLY A 98 1.67 5.79 -1.85
CA GLY A 98 0.82 5.00 -2.75
C GLY A 98 1.17 3.51 -2.75
N PHE A 99 2.44 3.18 -2.88
CA PHE A 99 2.86 1.79 -2.92
C PHE A 99 2.80 1.11 -1.55
N ASN A 100 2.98 1.84 -0.46
CA ASN A 100 2.73 1.27 0.87
C ASN A 100 1.24 1.05 1.12
N THR A 101 0.37 1.86 0.53
CA THR A 101 -1.08 1.61 0.54
C THR A 101 -1.39 0.31 -0.20
N ILE A 102 -0.77 0.08 -1.36
CA ILE A 102 -0.91 -1.18 -2.10
C ILE A 102 -0.38 -2.35 -1.27
N TRP A 103 0.77 -2.20 -0.62
CA TRP A 103 1.33 -3.23 0.26
C TRP A 103 0.42 -3.56 1.42
N ALA A 104 -0.25 -2.56 2.02
CA ALA A 104 -1.24 -2.79 3.06
C ALA A 104 -2.41 -3.63 2.54
N TRP A 105 -2.88 -3.33 1.33
CA TRP A 105 -3.93 -4.12 0.68
C TRP A 105 -3.48 -5.56 0.42
N ILE A 106 -2.27 -5.73 -0.12
CA ILE A 106 -1.67 -7.05 -0.37
C ILE A 106 -1.59 -7.85 0.93
N SER A 107 -1.14 -7.21 2.01
CA SER A 107 -1.04 -7.85 3.32
C SER A 107 -2.42 -8.31 3.82
N CYS A 108 -3.44 -7.46 3.68
CA CYS A 108 -4.82 -7.83 4.04
C CYS A 108 -5.32 -9.01 3.21
N MET A 109 -5.00 -9.04 1.91
CA MET A 109 -5.40 -10.12 1.02
C MET A 109 -4.76 -11.45 1.44
N VAL A 110 -3.46 -11.44 1.73
CA VAL A 110 -2.75 -12.66 2.16
C VAL A 110 -3.30 -13.15 3.50
N LEU A 111 -3.47 -12.26 4.47
CA LEU A 111 -4.01 -12.63 5.78
C LEU A 111 -5.41 -13.19 5.67
N ALA A 112 -6.27 -12.62 4.82
CA ALA A 112 -7.62 -13.10 4.61
C ALA A 112 -7.64 -14.50 3.99
N GLN A 113 -6.69 -14.83 3.11
CA GLN A 113 -6.58 -16.17 2.54
C GLN A 113 -6.39 -17.26 3.60
N HIS A 114 -5.74 -16.91 4.71
CA HIS A 114 -5.36 -17.87 5.73
C HIS A 114 -6.20 -17.79 7.01
N LEU A 115 -6.87 -16.66 7.25
CA LEU A 115 -7.66 -16.45 8.46
C LEU A 115 -9.17 -16.57 8.25
N VAL A 116 -9.62 -16.37 7.04
CA VAL A 116 -11.03 -16.44 6.65
C VAL A 116 -11.22 -17.50 5.58
#